data_d59c79fced24500636eb4f7bfea5b7e3
#
_entry.id   d59c79fced24500636eb4f7bfea5b7e3
#
_cell.length_a   1.000
_cell.length_b   1.000
_cell.length_c   1.000
_cell.angle_alpha   90.00
_cell.angle_beta   90.00
_cell.angle_gamma   90.00
#
_symmetry.space_group_name_H-M   'P 1'
#
loop_
_entity.id
_entity.type
_entity.pdbx_description
1 polymer ?
#
loop_
_entity_poly.entity_id
_entity_poly.type
_entity_poly.pdbx_seq_one_letter_code
_entity_poly.pdbx_strand_id
1 'polypeptide(L)'
;RWKTMYHAECFVGLDPEFMVKAHLLIPEGEENLLYNWMINFQYMSDEYVKMYKNSKPVGNGNEPDIYIFSDPQWVPGNRPDVDYSCLSDPLTLCYFDTNQNCAAILGMRYFGEHKKGTLTMAWAIANRNGYASCHGGQKEYVLADGSKYVASVYGLSGSGKSTLTHAKHGGKYEIKVLHDDAFIINTETCSSVAME
;
A
#
# COMPACT_ATOMS: atom_id res chain seq x y z
N ARG A 1 -26.29 -15.19 7.45
CA ARG A 1 -26.18 -15.91 6.17
C ARG A 1 -24.72 -15.79 5.72
N TRP A 2 -24.09 -16.90 5.35
CA TRP A 2 -22.74 -16.91 4.82
C TRP A 2 -22.75 -16.20 3.46
N LYS A 3 -21.81 -15.29 3.24
CA LYS A 3 -21.60 -14.61 1.96
C LYS A 3 -20.52 -15.36 1.16
N THR A 4 -20.68 -15.41 -0.14
CA THR A 4 -19.59 -15.80 -1.04
C THR A 4 -18.56 -14.68 -1.01
N MET A 5 -17.28 -15.03 -0.84
CA MET A 5 -16.18 -14.08 -0.77
C MET A 5 -15.21 -14.33 -1.92
N TYR A 6 -14.79 -13.26 -2.58
CA TYR A 6 -13.61 -13.30 -3.42
C TYR A 6 -12.35 -13.18 -2.55
N HIS A 7 -11.31 -13.86 -2.97
CA HIS A 7 -9.98 -13.75 -2.40
C HIS A 7 -9.00 -13.36 -3.51
N ALA A 8 -8.40 -12.19 -3.41
CA ALA A 8 -7.37 -11.71 -4.32
C ALA A 8 -6.03 -11.56 -3.60
N GLU A 9 -4.96 -11.74 -4.35
CA GLU A 9 -3.59 -11.61 -3.88
C GLU A 9 -2.82 -10.64 -4.78
N CYS A 10 -2.02 -9.78 -4.17
CA CYS A 10 -1.11 -8.87 -4.87
C CYS A 10 0.21 -8.74 -4.11
N PHE A 11 1.25 -8.30 -4.79
CA PHE A 11 2.50 -7.89 -4.15
C PHE A 11 2.51 -6.39 -3.89
N VAL A 12 3.13 -6.01 -2.77
CA VAL A 12 3.44 -4.64 -2.38
C VAL A 12 4.94 -4.53 -2.21
N GLY A 13 5.54 -3.49 -2.79
CA GLY A 13 6.98 -3.44 -3.00
C GLY A 13 7.37 -4.10 -4.32
N LEU A 14 8.12 -3.38 -5.14
CA LEU A 14 8.40 -3.76 -6.54
C LEU A 14 9.88 -4.05 -6.79
N ASP A 15 10.60 -4.43 -5.75
CA ASP A 15 12.03 -4.70 -5.82
C ASP A 15 12.39 -5.90 -4.95
N PRO A 16 13.33 -6.77 -5.37
CA PRO A 16 13.79 -7.90 -4.56
C PRO A 16 14.32 -7.54 -3.16
N GLU A 17 14.67 -6.29 -2.93
CA GLU A 17 15.07 -5.81 -1.58
C GLU A 17 13.91 -5.79 -0.59
N PHE A 18 12.68 -5.53 -1.08
CA PHE A 18 11.49 -5.55 -0.23
C PHE A 18 10.24 -5.88 -1.05
N MET A 19 9.67 -7.02 -0.79
CA MET A 19 8.36 -7.43 -1.30
C MET A 19 7.57 -8.12 -0.21
N VAL A 20 6.31 -7.76 -0.08
CA VAL A 20 5.34 -8.44 0.80
C VAL A 20 4.10 -8.82 0.00
N LYS A 21 3.40 -9.85 0.45
CA LYS A 21 2.16 -10.28 -0.17
C LYS A 21 0.98 -9.76 0.63
N ALA A 22 -0.02 -9.26 -0.08
CA ALA A 22 -1.27 -8.77 0.49
C ALA A 22 -2.46 -9.58 -0.07
N HIS A 23 -3.40 -9.90 0.82
CA HIS A 23 -4.64 -10.60 0.53
C HIS A 23 -5.82 -9.67 0.79
N LEU A 24 -6.75 -9.62 -0.15
CA LEU A 24 -8.04 -8.96 0.04
C LEU A 24 -9.14 -10.00 -0.01
N LEU A 25 -9.94 -10.07 1.06
CA LEU A 25 -11.18 -10.85 1.11
C LEU A 25 -12.35 -9.88 1.06
N ILE A 26 -13.20 -10.02 0.04
CA ILE A 26 -14.31 -9.09 -0.23
C ILE A 26 -15.53 -9.85 -0.76
N PRO A 27 -16.77 -9.50 -0.37
CA PRO A 27 -17.94 -10.23 -0.81
C PRO A 27 -18.24 -10.07 -2.30
N GLU A 28 -18.89 -11.08 -2.87
CA GLU A 28 -19.52 -11.01 -4.18
C GLU A 28 -20.44 -9.79 -4.28
N GLY A 29 -20.43 -9.12 -5.45
CA GLY A 29 -21.13 -7.86 -5.70
C GLY A 29 -20.26 -6.61 -5.49
N GLU A 30 -19.00 -6.76 -5.05
CA GLU A 30 -18.06 -5.64 -4.85
C GLU A 30 -16.86 -5.70 -5.83
N GLU A 31 -17.09 -6.22 -7.05
CA GLU A 31 -16.07 -6.47 -8.07
C GLU A 31 -15.33 -5.18 -8.49
N ASN A 32 -16.02 -4.04 -8.50
CA ASN A 32 -15.39 -2.76 -8.83
C ASN A 32 -14.33 -2.37 -7.79
N LEU A 33 -14.59 -2.61 -6.52
CA LEU A 33 -13.65 -2.31 -5.44
C LEU A 33 -12.47 -3.27 -5.49
N LEU A 34 -12.74 -4.56 -5.73
CA LEU A 34 -11.72 -5.59 -5.94
C LEU A 34 -10.80 -5.23 -7.11
N TYR A 35 -11.39 -4.90 -8.27
CA TYR A 35 -10.65 -4.53 -9.47
C TYR A 35 -9.77 -3.30 -9.23
N ASN A 36 -10.32 -2.25 -8.60
CA ASN A 36 -9.55 -1.05 -8.28
C ASN A 36 -8.37 -1.36 -7.34
N TRP A 37 -8.54 -2.27 -6.39
CA TRP A 37 -7.45 -2.69 -5.52
C TRP A 37 -6.36 -3.42 -6.31
N MET A 38 -6.74 -4.36 -7.18
CA MET A 38 -5.80 -5.15 -7.97
C MET A 38 -4.97 -4.31 -8.94
N ILE A 39 -5.54 -3.24 -9.54
CA ILE A 39 -4.80 -2.38 -10.48
C ILE A 39 -3.88 -1.36 -9.80
N ASN A 40 -3.99 -1.19 -8.48
CA ASN A 40 -3.13 -0.29 -7.71
C ASN A 40 -1.93 -1.01 -7.08
N PHE A 41 -1.90 -2.33 -7.13
CA PHE A 41 -0.78 -3.14 -6.64
C PHE A 41 -0.31 -4.12 -7.72
N GLN A 42 0.81 -4.77 -7.47
CA GLN A 42 1.34 -5.68 -8.45
C GLN A 42 0.62 -7.03 -8.40
N TYR A 43 -0.09 -7.39 -9.47
CA TYR A 43 -0.72 -8.71 -9.59
C TYR A 43 0.32 -9.83 -9.73
N MET A 44 -0.09 -11.05 -9.39
CA MET A 44 0.76 -12.24 -9.35
C MET A 44 1.01 -12.82 -10.75
N SER A 45 1.85 -12.13 -11.56
CA SER A 45 2.40 -12.72 -12.79
C SER A 45 3.54 -13.69 -12.47
N ASP A 46 3.87 -14.58 -13.38
CA ASP A 46 5.00 -15.53 -13.23
C ASP A 46 6.32 -14.79 -12.92
N GLU A 47 6.55 -13.64 -13.53
CA GLU A 47 7.70 -12.79 -13.30
C GLU A 47 7.78 -12.31 -11.85
N TYR A 48 6.70 -11.72 -11.34
CA TYR A 48 6.66 -11.19 -9.99
C TYR A 48 6.59 -12.29 -8.92
N VAL A 49 5.95 -13.41 -9.19
CA VAL A 49 6.02 -14.60 -8.33
C VAL A 49 7.45 -15.11 -8.21
N LYS A 50 8.20 -15.15 -9.32
CA LYS A 50 9.61 -15.52 -9.31
C LYS A 50 10.45 -14.49 -8.57
N MET A 51 10.21 -13.20 -8.79
CA MET A 51 10.88 -12.11 -8.07
C MET A 51 10.65 -12.23 -6.57
N TYR A 52 9.41 -12.42 -6.13
CA TYR A 52 9.05 -12.58 -4.72
C TYR A 52 9.73 -13.78 -4.07
N LYS A 53 9.79 -14.94 -4.76
CA LYS A 53 10.49 -16.14 -4.26
C LYS A 53 12.00 -15.92 -4.07
N ASN A 54 12.58 -15.01 -4.83
CA ASN A 54 14.01 -14.68 -4.77
C ASN A 54 14.29 -13.36 -4.04
N SER A 55 13.25 -12.71 -3.50
CA SER A 55 13.41 -11.47 -2.75
C SER A 55 14.03 -11.71 -1.38
N LYS A 56 14.57 -10.66 -0.80
CA LYS A 56 15.11 -10.67 0.56
C LYS A 56 13.99 -11.07 1.54
N PRO A 57 14.21 -12.09 2.39
CA PRO A 57 13.22 -12.48 3.37
C PRO A 57 12.93 -11.32 4.35
N VAL A 58 11.67 -10.94 4.47
CA VAL A 58 11.22 -9.93 5.42
C VAL A 58 11.06 -10.60 6.79
N GLY A 59 11.50 -9.93 7.86
CA GLY A 59 11.44 -10.48 9.20
C GLY A 59 12.15 -11.83 9.37
N ASN A 60 13.26 -12.05 8.66
CA ASN A 60 13.95 -13.34 8.59
C ASN A 60 13.03 -14.49 8.13
N GLY A 61 12.05 -14.19 7.28
CA GLY A 61 11.06 -15.13 6.78
C GLY A 61 9.90 -15.43 7.75
N ASN A 62 9.82 -14.72 8.86
CA ASN A 62 8.76 -14.90 9.87
C ASN A 62 7.68 -13.81 9.83
N GLU A 63 7.80 -12.83 8.94
CA GLU A 63 6.77 -11.80 8.78
C GLU A 63 5.54 -12.41 8.07
N PRO A 64 4.35 -12.37 8.68
CA PRO A 64 3.15 -12.88 8.03
C PRO A 64 2.73 -11.98 6.86
N ASP A 65 2.02 -12.57 5.89
CA ASP A 65 1.38 -11.81 4.81
C ASP A 65 0.35 -10.82 5.38
N ILE A 66 0.00 -9.81 4.58
CA ILE A 66 -1.04 -8.84 4.93
C ILE A 66 -2.40 -9.42 4.59
N TYR A 67 -3.36 -9.36 5.52
CA TYR A 67 -4.74 -9.78 5.29
C TYR A 67 -5.71 -8.62 5.53
N ILE A 68 -6.48 -8.27 4.50
CA ILE A 68 -7.54 -7.26 4.58
C ILE A 68 -8.87 -7.94 4.35
N PHE A 69 -9.71 -7.92 5.37
CA PHE A 69 -11.09 -8.34 5.28
C PHE A 69 -11.97 -7.11 5.03
N SER A 70 -12.74 -7.13 3.95
CA SER A 70 -13.67 -6.06 3.60
C SER A 70 -15.09 -6.59 3.47
N ASP A 71 -16.04 -5.94 4.13
CA ASP A 71 -17.46 -6.16 3.90
C ASP A 71 -18.19 -4.81 3.80
N PRO A 72 -18.26 -4.21 2.61
CA PRO A 72 -18.95 -2.93 2.40
C PRO A 72 -20.45 -2.96 2.70
N GLN A 73 -21.03 -4.15 2.74
CA GLN A 73 -22.46 -4.36 3.05
C GLN A 73 -22.72 -4.65 4.54
N TRP A 74 -21.64 -4.67 5.34
CA TRP A 74 -21.77 -4.88 6.76
C TRP A 74 -22.58 -3.73 7.40
N VAL A 75 -23.46 -4.12 8.30
CA VAL A 75 -24.16 -3.19 9.21
C VAL A 75 -24.02 -3.74 10.62
N PRO A 76 -23.96 -2.91 11.65
CA PRO A 76 -24.03 -3.37 13.03
C PRO A 76 -25.26 -4.25 13.22
N GLY A 77 -25.07 -5.51 13.57
CA GLY A 77 -26.17 -6.42 13.90
C GLY A 77 -26.78 -6.07 15.24
N ASN A 78 -27.99 -6.57 15.49
CA ASN A 78 -28.61 -6.53 16.83
C ASN A 78 -27.90 -7.51 17.76
N ARG A 79 -26.67 -7.18 18.11
CA ARG A 79 -25.90 -7.95 19.10
C ARG A 79 -26.02 -7.24 20.45
N PRO A 80 -26.82 -7.78 21.39
CA PRO A 80 -27.07 -7.15 22.68
C PRO A 80 -25.82 -7.06 23.57
N ASP A 81 -24.78 -7.84 23.22
CA ASP A 81 -23.48 -7.88 23.89
C ASP A 81 -22.46 -6.87 23.36
N VAL A 82 -22.84 -6.09 22.32
CA VAL A 82 -21.94 -5.11 21.68
C VAL A 82 -22.53 -3.70 21.83
N ASP A 83 -21.74 -2.82 22.44
CA ASP A 83 -22.07 -1.39 22.49
C ASP A 83 -21.52 -0.68 21.23
N TYR A 84 -22.42 -0.26 20.36
CA TYR A 84 -22.10 0.51 19.16
C TYR A 84 -22.08 2.02 19.37
N SER A 85 -22.41 2.50 20.58
CA SER A 85 -22.48 3.94 20.86
C SER A 85 -21.11 4.64 20.83
N CYS A 86 -20.04 3.87 20.96
CA CYS A 86 -18.67 4.38 20.87
C CYS A 86 -18.21 4.66 19.42
N LEU A 87 -18.95 4.23 18.40
CA LEU A 87 -18.61 4.48 17.01
C LEU A 87 -19.10 5.87 16.60
N SER A 88 -18.21 6.66 15.98
CA SER A 88 -18.56 7.98 15.44
C SER A 88 -19.56 7.88 14.27
N ASP A 89 -19.45 6.82 13.50
CA ASP A 89 -20.41 6.39 12.49
C ASP A 89 -20.73 4.91 12.73
N PRO A 90 -21.92 4.58 13.27
CA PRO A 90 -22.27 3.20 13.63
C PRO A 90 -22.43 2.28 12.42
N LEU A 91 -22.39 2.80 11.19
CA LEU A 91 -22.50 2.03 9.97
C LEU A 91 -21.14 1.74 9.32
N THR A 92 -20.03 2.23 9.89
CA THR A 92 -18.70 2.03 9.35
C THR A 92 -17.71 1.68 10.44
N LEU A 93 -16.75 0.80 10.10
CA LEU A 93 -15.64 0.46 10.98
C LEU A 93 -14.40 0.16 10.14
N CYS A 94 -13.29 0.87 10.44
CA CYS A 94 -11.96 0.51 9.95
C CYS A 94 -11.06 0.20 11.13
N TYR A 95 -10.55 -1.02 11.17
CA TYR A 95 -9.62 -1.48 12.19
C TYR A 95 -8.36 -2.06 11.54
N PHE A 96 -7.20 -1.63 12.01
CA PHE A 96 -5.91 -2.04 11.50
C PHE A 96 -5.03 -2.55 12.65
N ASP A 97 -4.66 -3.81 12.60
CA ASP A 97 -3.71 -4.42 13.53
C ASP A 97 -2.36 -4.63 12.83
N THR A 98 -1.46 -3.68 13.03
CA THR A 98 -0.13 -3.71 12.42
C THR A 98 0.79 -4.77 13.02
N ASN A 99 0.48 -5.31 14.19
CA ASN A 99 1.26 -6.38 14.81
C ASN A 99 0.92 -7.75 14.20
N GLN A 100 -0.34 -7.93 13.77
CA GLN A 100 -0.82 -9.15 13.14
C GLN A 100 -0.92 -9.05 11.62
N ASN A 101 -0.55 -7.90 11.05
CA ASN A 101 -0.67 -7.61 9.62
C ASN A 101 -2.09 -7.86 9.06
N CYS A 102 -3.12 -7.52 9.83
CA CYS A 102 -4.50 -7.71 9.40
C CYS A 102 -5.34 -6.45 9.60
N ALA A 103 -6.35 -6.30 8.76
CA ALA A 103 -7.29 -5.19 8.82
C ALA A 103 -8.72 -5.65 8.54
N ALA A 104 -9.69 -4.93 9.11
CA ALA A 104 -11.10 -5.06 8.80
C ALA A 104 -11.65 -3.70 8.35
N ILE A 105 -12.28 -3.66 7.17
CA ILE A 105 -12.93 -2.48 6.59
C ILE A 105 -14.39 -2.81 6.36
N LEU A 106 -15.26 -2.30 7.20
CA LEU A 106 -16.65 -2.71 7.28
C LEU A 106 -17.59 -1.53 7.02
N GLY A 107 -18.68 -1.77 6.29
CA GLY A 107 -19.75 -0.80 6.05
C GLY A 107 -19.36 0.34 5.10
N MET A 108 -18.27 0.25 4.36
CA MET A 108 -17.85 1.32 3.44
C MET A 108 -17.28 0.81 2.12
N ARG A 109 -17.51 1.59 1.07
CA ARG A 109 -16.97 1.39 -0.29
C ARG A 109 -15.89 2.39 -0.65
N TYR A 110 -15.41 3.18 0.32
CA TYR A 110 -14.35 4.14 0.05
C TYR A 110 -13.04 3.43 -0.27
N PHE A 111 -12.65 3.47 -1.55
CA PHE A 111 -11.46 2.78 -2.05
C PHE A 111 -10.17 3.22 -1.35
N GLY A 112 -10.10 4.50 -0.93
CA GLY A 112 -8.93 5.04 -0.24
C GLY A 112 -8.52 4.24 1.00
N GLU A 113 -9.47 3.71 1.77
CA GLU A 113 -9.17 2.87 2.94
C GLU A 113 -8.55 1.53 2.53
N HIS A 114 -9.00 0.93 1.44
CA HIS A 114 -8.44 -0.33 0.94
C HIS A 114 -7.02 -0.15 0.43
N LYS A 115 -6.77 0.90 -0.38
CA LYS A 115 -5.44 1.21 -0.90
C LYS A 115 -4.50 1.64 0.22
N LYS A 116 -4.85 2.70 0.97
CA LYS A 116 -3.98 3.23 2.03
C LYS A 116 -3.85 2.29 3.21
N GLY A 117 -4.87 1.50 3.50
CA GLY A 117 -4.78 0.44 4.50
C GLY A 117 -3.75 -0.63 4.16
N THR A 118 -3.75 -1.11 2.92
CA THR A 118 -2.72 -2.05 2.43
C THR A 118 -1.32 -1.45 2.56
N LEU A 119 -1.14 -0.19 2.11
CA LEU A 119 0.14 0.52 2.24
C LEU A 119 0.54 0.73 3.71
N THR A 120 -0.40 1.05 4.59
CA THR A 120 -0.13 1.21 6.03
C THR A 120 0.41 -0.08 6.66
N MET A 121 -0.17 -1.23 6.30
CA MET A 121 0.34 -2.53 6.75
C MET A 121 1.74 -2.80 6.20
N ALA A 122 1.96 -2.58 4.91
CA ALA A 122 3.27 -2.77 4.29
C ALA A 122 4.33 -1.82 4.87
N TRP A 123 3.97 -0.57 5.18
CA TRP A 123 4.86 0.38 5.86
C TRP A 123 5.18 -0.04 7.28
N ALA A 124 4.22 -0.60 8.02
CA ALA A 124 4.49 -1.13 9.37
C ALA A 124 5.50 -2.28 9.32
N ILE A 125 5.34 -3.20 8.34
CA ILE A 125 6.32 -4.26 8.08
C ILE A 125 7.69 -3.66 7.72
N ALA A 126 7.73 -2.69 6.80
CA ALA A 126 8.96 -2.04 6.39
C ALA A 126 9.69 -1.37 7.58
N ASN A 127 8.96 -0.65 8.43
CA ASN A 127 9.52 0.00 9.60
C ASN A 127 10.16 -0.99 10.58
N ARG A 128 9.53 -2.16 10.79
CA ARG A 128 10.10 -3.22 11.64
C ARG A 128 11.35 -3.87 11.04
N ASN A 129 11.56 -3.68 9.73
CA ASN A 129 12.63 -4.30 8.96
C ASN A 129 13.71 -3.30 8.49
N GLY A 130 13.84 -2.16 9.16
CA GLY A 130 14.93 -1.20 8.90
C GLY A 130 14.69 -0.24 7.74
N TYR A 131 13.43 0.02 7.39
CA TYR A 131 13.07 1.00 6.38
C TYR A 131 12.28 2.17 6.97
N ALA A 132 12.48 3.36 6.43
CA ALA A 132 11.65 4.52 6.68
C ALA A 132 10.51 4.61 5.65
N SER A 133 9.27 4.73 6.12
CA SER A 133 8.10 4.86 5.25
C SER A 133 7.88 6.29 4.80
N CYS A 134 7.64 6.48 3.51
CA CYS A 134 7.45 7.79 2.91
C CYS A 134 6.18 7.85 2.06
N HIS A 135 5.33 8.84 2.33
CA HIS A 135 4.19 9.19 1.49
C HIS A 135 4.60 10.34 0.57
N GLY A 136 4.94 10.04 -0.66
CA GLY A 136 5.43 11.02 -1.62
C GLY A 136 5.90 10.40 -2.92
N GLY A 137 6.51 11.22 -3.75
CA GLY A 137 7.02 10.79 -5.04
C GLY A 137 8.54 10.93 -5.15
N GLN A 138 9.09 10.26 -6.15
CA GLN A 138 10.51 10.34 -6.50
C GLN A 138 10.71 10.62 -7.97
N LYS A 139 11.71 11.44 -8.28
CA LYS A 139 12.15 11.67 -9.64
C LYS A 139 13.66 11.72 -9.75
N GLU A 140 14.13 11.20 -10.87
CA GLU A 140 15.54 11.23 -11.28
C GLU A 140 15.76 12.45 -12.19
N TYR A 141 16.81 13.17 -11.91
CA TYR A 141 17.36 14.19 -12.77
C TYR A 141 18.65 13.67 -13.41
N VAL A 142 18.79 13.86 -14.72
CA VAL A 142 20.07 13.71 -15.41
C VAL A 142 20.70 15.08 -15.52
N LEU A 143 21.87 15.25 -14.91
CA LEU A 143 22.60 16.52 -14.91
C LEU A 143 23.43 16.68 -16.19
N ALA A 144 23.93 17.90 -16.45
CA ALA A 144 24.68 18.22 -17.68
C ALA A 144 25.97 17.39 -17.88
N ASP A 145 26.53 16.89 -16.80
CA ASP A 145 27.73 16.01 -16.80
C ASP A 145 27.36 14.52 -16.94
N GLY A 146 26.06 14.20 -17.12
CA GLY A 146 25.54 12.83 -17.22
C GLY A 146 25.34 12.13 -15.86
N SER A 147 25.68 12.78 -14.75
CA SER A 147 25.40 12.24 -13.43
C SER A 147 23.90 12.26 -13.14
N LYS A 148 23.47 11.36 -12.25
CA LYS A 148 22.08 11.19 -11.88
C LYS A 148 21.85 11.62 -10.44
N TYR A 149 20.76 12.33 -10.22
CA TYR A 149 20.33 12.74 -8.89
C TYR A 149 18.87 12.39 -8.68
N VAL A 150 18.57 11.62 -7.62
CA VAL A 150 17.21 11.26 -7.24
C VAL A 150 16.71 12.19 -6.14
N ALA A 151 15.63 12.89 -6.43
CA ALA A 151 14.94 13.73 -5.46
C ALA A 151 13.67 13.06 -4.96
N SER A 152 13.54 12.95 -3.65
CA SER A 152 12.32 12.50 -2.99
C SER A 152 11.50 13.72 -2.54
N VAL A 153 10.20 13.70 -2.83
CA VAL A 153 9.26 14.76 -2.48
C VAL A 153 8.19 14.19 -1.58
N TYR A 154 8.16 14.57 -0.33
CA TYR A 154 7.17 14.12 0.63
C TYR A 154 6.62 15.28 1.47
N GLY A 155 5.45 15.08 2.06
CA GLY A 155 4.75 16.10 2.84
C GLY A 155 3.28 15.76 3.01
N LEU A 156 2.53 16.64 3.63
CA LEU A 156 1.10 16.46 3.90
C LEU A 156 0.26 16.44 2.62
N SER A 157 -0.95 15.91 2.72
CA SER A 157 -1.93 15.99 1.62
C SER A 157 -2.17 17.45 1.23
N GLY A 158 -2.24 17.72 -0.08
CA GLY A 158 -2.42 19.08 -0.60
C GLY A 158 -1.17 19.97 -0.58
N SER A 159 0.00 19.48 -0.12
CA SER A 159 1.26 20.26 -0.10
C SER A 159 1.91 20.44 -1.48
N GLY A 160 1.35 19.83 -2.54
CA GLY A 160 1.89 19.94 -3.89
C GLY A 160 2.92 18.87 -4.24
N LYS A 161 3.01 17.76 -3.50
CA LYS A 161 3.97 16.66 -3.78
C LYS A 161 3.91 16.19 -5.23
N SER A 162 2.75 15.74 -5.68
CA SER A 162 2.57 15.23 -7.04
C SER A 162 2.86 16.30 -8.09
N THR A 163 2.43 17.54 -7.84
CA THR A 163 2.75 18.67 -8.72
C THR A 163 4.26 18.85 -8.88
N LEU A 164 5.01 18.81 -7.76
CA LEU A 164 6.45 18.94 -7.79
C LEU A 164 7.14 17.71 -8.39
N THR A 165 6.66 16.50 -8.09
CA THR A 165 7.18 15.24 -8.66
C THR A 165 7.07 15.25 -10.18
N HIS A 166 5.95 15.69 -10.73
CA HIS A 166 5.71 15.75 -12.19
C HIS A 166 6.22 17.04 -12.86
N ALA A 167 6.70 18.04 -12.10
CA ALA A 167 7.19 19.28 -12.67
C ALA A 167 8.42 19.04 -13.57
N LYS A 168 8.36 19.56 -14.81
CA LYS A 168 9.44 19.44 -15.80
C LYS A 168 10.45 20.58 -15.77
N HIS A 169 10.27 21.55 -14.86
CA HIS A 169 11.17 22.71 -14.65
C HIS A 169 11.54 23.45 -15.94
N GLY A 170 10.55 23.68 -16.83
CA GLY A 170 10.77 24.37 -18.12
C GLY A 170 11.65 23.60 -19.10
N GLY A 171 11.82 22.28 -18.93
CA GLY A 171 12.68 21.48 -19.79
C GLY A 171 14.20 21.68 -19.57
N LYS A 172 14.57 22.31 -18.45
CA LYS A 172 15.98 22.57 -18.11
C LYS A 172 16.78 21.29 -17.82
N TYR A 173 16.10 20.23 -17.38
CA TYR A 173 16.71 18.95 -17.01
C TYR A 173 15.96 17.82 -17.70
N GLU A 174 16.67 16.76 -18.03
CA GLU A 174 16.02 15.48 -18.33
C GLU A 174 15.52 14.89 -17.01
N ILE A 175 14.23 14.58 -16.94
CA ILE A 175 13.55 14.12 -15.73
C ILE A 175 12.81 12.84 -16.00
N LYS A 176 13.04 11.82 -15.15
CA LYS A 176 12.27 10.59 -15.10
C LYS A 176 11.52 10.52 -13.76
N VAL A 177 10.19 10.50 -13.79
CA VAL A 177 9.38 10.20 -12.61
C VAL A 177 9.53 8.71 -12.31
N LEU A 178 9.97 8.38 -11.11
CA LEU A 178 10.18 7.00 -10.68
C LEU A 178 8.89 6.42 -10.09
N HIS A 179 8.23 7.19 -9.23
CA HIS A 179 6.89 6.89 -8.72
C HIS A 179 6.31 8.13 -8.00
N ASP A 180 5.03 8.11 -7.57
CA ASP A 180 4.36 9.33 -7.10
C ASP A 180 3.64 9.22 -5.73
N ASP A 181 3.37 8.05 -5.16
CA ASP A 181 2.51 7.99 -3.97
C ASP A 181 3.18 7.37 -2.74
N ALA A 182 3.80 6.20 -2.86
CA ALA A 182 4.28 5.45 -1.70
C ALA A 182 5.64 4.79 -1.96
N PHE A 183 6.58 5.00 -1.06
CA PHE A 183 7.90 4.36 -1.10
C PHE A 183 8.47 4.15 0.30
N ILE A 184 9.52 3.35 0.37
CA ILE A 184 10.32 3.14 1.57
C ILE A 184 11.79 3.43 1.27
N ILE A 185 12.53 3.83 2.28
CA ILE A 185 13.97 4.07 2.21
C ILE A 185 14.66 3.13 3.20
N ASN A 186 15.59 2.33 2.71
CA ASN A 186 16.47 1.54 3.58
C ASN A 186 17.35 2.48 4.42
N THR A 187 17.31 2.35 5.74
CA THR A 187 18.00 3.28 6.65
C THR A 187 19.51 3.09 6.70
N GLU A 188 20.01 1.96 6.19
CA GLU A 188 21.46 1.67 6.13
C GLU A 188 22.05 2.07 4.77
N THR A 189 21.41 1.65 3.68
CA THR A 189 21.95 1.84 2.33
C THR A 189 21.45 3.11 1.65
N CYS A 190 20.42 3.76 2.19
CA CYS A 190 19.70 4.89 1.59
C CYS A 190 19.06 4.57 0.22
N SER A 191 18.99 3.30 -0.17
CA SER A 191 18.23 2.87 -1.35
C SER A 191 16.73 3.00 -1.09
N SER A 192 15.95 3.21 -2.14
CA SER A 192 14.49 3.32 -2.03
C SER A 192 13.78 2.28 -2.87
N VAL A 193 12.63 1.83 -2.39
CA VAL A 193 11.76 0.87 -3.08
C VAL A 193 10.36 1.47 -3.22
N ALA A 194 9.81 1.44 -4.43
CA ALA A 194 8.42 1.79 -4.69
C ALA A 194 7.49 0.71 -4.11
N MET A 195 6.34 1.12 -3.57
CA MET A 195 5.40 0.21 -2.89
C MET A 195 4.22 -0.20 -3.79
N GLU A 196 3.97 0.56 -4.85
CA GLU A 196 2.84 0.35 -5.77
C GLU A 196 3.20 0.74 -7.21
#